data_f7d13197ee3495d2a5d672a09ca833e9
#
_entry.id   f7d13197ee3495d2a5d672a09ca833e9
#
_cell.length_a   1.000
_cell.length_b   1.000
_cell.length_c   1.000
_cell.angle_alpha   90.00
_cell.angle_beta   90.00
_cell.angle_gamma   90.00
#
_symmetry.space_group_name_H-M   'P 1'
#
loop_
_entity.id
_entity.type
_entity.pdbx_description
1 polymer ?
#
loop_
_entity_poly.entity_id
_entity_poly.type
_entity_poly.pdbx_seq_one_letter_code
_entity_poly.pdbx_strand_id
1 'polypeptide(L)'
;VVKISRTTQVSDSIVVDIDPATAYDAVTDVTQMGRWSPENTGAVVPEPGRPVYPGMEFIGANRRGAMRWHTGCTVVVAERPGRFVFEVRRWGVWKPLLPVAVATWEYRFEEVAGGTRITETWYDDRAGWPDTPALWFDRIATGKRGFAEFQKGNIRRTLERMKAELETGREF
;
A
#
# COMPACT_ATOMS: atom_id res chain seq x y z
N VAL A 1 -31.22 12.02 -11.19
CA VAL A 1 -30.22 10.92 -11.12
C VAL A 1 -29.13 11.37 -10.17
N VAL A 2 -29.08 10.80 -8.94
CA VAL A 2 -28.02 11.08 -7.97
C VAL A 2 -26.76 10.41 -8.50
N LYS A 3 -25.79 11.19 -8.95
CA LYS A 3 -24.46 10.72 -9.33
C LYS A 3 -23.75 10.33 -8.02
N ILE A 4 -23.67 9.05 -7.71
CA ILE A 4 -22.88 8.56 -6.58
C ILE A 4 -21.41 8.78 -6.97
N SER A 5 -20.80 9.84 -6.42
CA SER A 5 -19.37 10.12 -6.61
C SER A 5 -18.58 9.08 -5.81
N ARG A 6 -17.80 8.26 -6.52
CA ARG A 6 -16.87 7.29 -5.90
C ARG A 6 -15.68 8.04 -5.32
N THR A 7 -15.35 7.78 -4.06
CA THR A 7 -14.11 8.30 -3.44
C THR A 7 -12.91 7.63 -4.10
N THR A 8 -12.04 8.42 -4.73
CA THR A 8 -10.90 7.95 -5.51
C THR A 8 -9.56 8.06 -4.78
N GLN A 9 -9.57 8.63 -3.59
CA GLN A 9 -8.37 8.82 -2.78
C GLN A 9 -8.69 8.68 -1.30
N VAL A 10 -7.82 7.99 -0.55
CA VAL A 10 -7.85 7.89 0.92
C VAL A 10 -6.45 8.09 1.45
N SER A 11 -6.30 8.89 2.49
CA SER A 11 -5.02 9.20 3.12
C SER A 11 -5.15 9.25 4.63
N ASP A 12 -4.11 8.80 5.34
CA ASP A 12 -3.96 8.98 6.78
C ASP A 12 -2.48 9.09 7.13
N SER A 13 -2.15 9.54 8.34
CA SER A 13 -0.77 9.71 8.77
C SER A 13 -0.57 9.36 10.24
N ILE A 14 0.69 9.05 10.59
CA ILE A 14 1.11 8.81 11.97
C ILE A 14 2.51 9.40 12.18
N VAL A 15 2.81 9.80 13.40
CA VAL A 15 4.15 10.23 13.78
C VAL A 15 4.85 9.09 14.51
N VAL A 16 6.06 8.75 14.04
CA VAL A 16 6.94 7.72 14.61
C VAL A 16 8.22 8.39 15.12
N ASP A 17 8.71 7.96 16.27
CA ASP A 17 9.90 8.54 16.91
C ASP A 17 11.20 7.95 16.33
N ILE A 18 11.40 8.07 15.02
CA ILE A 18 12.63 7.76 14.29
C ILE A 18 12.88 8.82 13.21
N ASP A 19 14.10 8.89 12.68
CA ASP A 19 14.43 9.81 11.59
C ASP A 19 13.83 9.39 10.23
N PRO A 20 13.63 10.33 9.29
CA PRO A 20 13.01 10.05 8.00
C PRO A 20 13.75 9.00 7.16
N ALA A 21 15.07 8.96 7.21
CA ALA A 21 15.85 8.02 6.42
C ALA A 21 15.66 6.58 6.91
N THR A 22 15.70 6.37 8.23
CA THR A 22 15.41 5.08 8.85
C THR A 22 13.97 4.63 8.58
N ALA A 23 12.99 5.55 8.68
CA ALA A 23 11.59 5.26 8.37
C ALA A 23 11.43 4.87 6.89
N TYR A 24 12.04 5.62 5.98
CA TYR A 24 12.00 5.35 4.55
C TYR A 24 12.58 3.98 4.23
N ASP A 25 13.79 3.67 4.70
CA ASP A 25 14.48 2.42 4.40
C ASP A 25 13.69 1.20 4.90
N ALA A 26 13.06 1.30 6.07
CA ALA A 26 12.22 0.23 6.61
C ALA A 26 10.92 0.03 5.79
N VAL A 27 10.22 1.11 5.44
CA VAL A 27 8.93 1.04 4.72
C VAL A 27 9.12 0.63 3.26
N THR A 28 10.23 1.02 2.62
CA THR A 28 10.51 0.69 1.23
C THR A 28 11.08 -0.71 1.02
N ASP A 29 11.45 -1.43 2.08
CA ASP A 29 11.67 -2.87 1.97
C ASP A 29 10.34 -3.60 1.80
N VAL A 30 9.87 -3.66 0.54
CA VAL A 30 8.57 -4.24 0.18
C VAL A 30 8.44 -5.72 0.57
N THR A 31 9.56 -6.42 0.80
CA THR A 31 9.56 -7.81 1.27
C THR A 31 9.05 -7.94 2.70
N GLN A 32 9.14 -6.86 3.48
CA GLN A 32 8.72 -6.78 4.87
C GLN A 32 7.31 -6.20 5.07
N MET A 33 6.60 -5.83 4.01
CA MET A 33 5.25 -5.24 4.11
C MET A 33 4.27 -6.08 4.93
N GLY A 34 4.44 -7.39 4.97
CA GLY A 34 3.62 -8.30 5.78
C GLY A 34 3.68 -8.05 7.29
N ARG A 35 4.69 -7.32 7.78
CA ARG A 35 4.83 -6.98 9.21
C ARG A 35 3.75 -6.03 9.69
N TRP A 36 3.34 -5.09 8.83
CA TRP A 36 2.35 -4.05 9.18
C TRP A 36 1.08 -4.07 8.37
N SER A 37 1.12 -4.50 7.10
CA SER A 37 -0.10 -4.58 6.30
C SER A 37 -1.06 -5.66 6.82
N PRO A 38 -2.37 -5.39 6.90
CA PRO A 38 -3.37 -6.39 7.27
C PRO A 38 -3.64 -7.43 6.18
N GLU A 39 -3.24 -7.16 4.94
CA GLU A 39 -3.51 -8.01 3.77
C GLU A 39 -2.26 -8.53 3.08
N ASN A 40 -1.23 -7.68 2.91
CA ASN A 40 0.01 -8.11 2.29
C ASN A 40 0.76 -9.07 3.21
N THR A 41 1.27 -10.15 2.66
CA THR A 41 2.03 -11.18 3.39
C THR A 41 3.52 -11.18 3.02
N GLY A 42 3.94 -10.25 2.18
CA GLY A 42 5.30 -10.08 1.69
C GLY A 42 5.35 -9.87 0.19
N ALA A 43 6.54 -9.71 -0.34
CA ALA A 43 6.76 -9.52 -1.77
C ALA A 43 7.99 -10.27 -2.26
N VAL A 44 7.98 -10.61 -3.55
CA VAL A 44 9.15 -11.12 -4.28
C VAL A 44 9.69 -10.00 -5.14
N VAL A 45 10.99 -9.71 -4.98
CA VAL A 45 11.72 -8.67 -5.69
C VAL A 45 12.76 -9.31 -6.63
N PRO A 46 13.15 -8.65 -7.75
CA PRO A 46 14.13 -9.19 -8.68
C PRO A 46 15.53 -9.31 -8.07
N GLU A 47 15.90 -8.37 -7.20
CA GLU A 47 17.23 -8.27 -6.59
C GLU A 47 17.09 -8.11 -5.07
N PRO A 48 17.06 -9.22 -4.30
CA PRO A 48 16.96 -9.15 -2.84
C PRO A 48 18.10 -8.33 -2.22
N GLY A 49 17.76 -7.44 -1.28
CA GLY A 49 18.71 -6.58 -0.58
C GLY A 49 19.11 -5.31 -1.32
N ARG A 50 18.66 -5.13 -2.58
CA ARG A 50 18.85 -3.87 -3.29
C ARG A 50 17.78 -2.86 -2.88
N PRO A 51 18.14 -1.59 -2.63
CA PRO A 51 17.18 -0.52 -2.43
C PRO A 51 16.21 -0.38 -3.62
N VAL A 52 14.98 0.04 -3.34
CA VAL A 52 13.98 0.31 -4.40
C VAL A 52 14.46 1.41 -5.34
N TYR A 53 14.08 1.29 -6.61
CA TYR A 53 14.40 2.27 -7.65
C TYR A 53 13.21 2.42 -8.62
N PRO A 54 13.06 3.58 -9.29
CA PRO A 54 12.01 3.76 -10.30
C PRO A 54 12.14 2.74 -11.42
N GLY A 55 11.03 2.09 -11.78
CA GLY A 55 10.98 1.01 -12.76
C GLY A 55 11.18 -0.39 -12.18
N MET A 56 11.51 -0.54 -10.90
CA MET A 56 11.57 -1.84 -10.25
C MET A 56 10.18 -2.49 -10.24
N GLU A 57 10.08 -3.72 -10.75
CA GLU A 57 8.88 -4.53 -10.66
C GLU A 57 8.98 -5.52 -9.51
N PHE A 58 7.89 -5.71 -8.77
CA PHE A 58 7.80 -6.72 -7.71
C PHE A 58 6.43 -7.37 -7.67
N ILE A 59 6.36 -8.56 -7.09
CA ILE A 59 5.11 -9.32 -6.93
C ILE A 59 4.74 -9.32 -5.45
N GLY A 60 3.64 -8.65 -5.11
CA GLY A 60 3.06 -8.69 -3.77
C GLY A 60 2.18 -9.93 -3.60
N ALA A 61 2.33 -10.63 -2.48
CA ALA A 61 1.43 -11.69 -2.06
C ALA A 61 0.42 -11.12 -1.05
N ASN A 62 -0.85 -11.45 -1.22
CA ASN A 62 -1.92 -10.91 -0.41
C ASN A 62 -2.87 -12.01 0.07
N ARG A 63 -3.49 -11.77 1.25
CA ARG A 63 -4.45 -12.68 1.86
C ARG A 63 -5.56 -11.92 2.58
N ARG A 64 -6.80 -12.41 2.45
CA ARG A 64 -7.95 -11.96 3.24
C ARG A 64 -8.82 -13.17 3.58
N GLY A 65 -8.81 -13.59 4.83
CA GLY A 65 -9.45 -14.83 5.23
C GLY A 65 -8.87 -16.03 4.48
N ALA A 66 -9.71 -16.78 3.78
CA ALA A 66 -9.31 -17.92 2.92
C ALA A 66 -8.83 -17.49 1.53
N MET A 67 -9.14 -16.27 1.09
CA MET A 67 -8.78 -15.77 -0.24
C MET A 67 -7.32 -15.35 -0.28
N ARG A 68 -6.62 -15.76 -1.36
CA ARG A 68 -5.22 -15.39 -1.64
C ARG A 68 -5.13 -14.89 -3.07
N TRP A 69 -4.33 -13.86 -3.29
CA TRP A 69 -4.06 -13.32 -4.62
C TRP A 69 -2.68 -12.68 -4.69
N HIS A 70 -2.23 -12.44 -5.89
CA HIS A 70 -0.96 -11.78 -6.18
C HIS A 70 -1.19 -10.50 -6.99
N THR A 71 -0.35 -9.51 -6.74
CA THR A 71 -0.36 -8.23 -7.45
C THR A 71 1.01 -7.99 -8.08
N GLY A 72 1.01 -7.58 -9.35
CA GLY A 72 2.20 -7.08 -10.01
C GLY A 72 2.28 -5.57 -9.82
N CYS A 73 3.37 -5.11 -9.22
CA CYS A 73 3.60 -3.73 -8.84
C CYS A 73 4.82 -3.17 -9.54
N THR A 74 4.80 -1.87 -9.83
CA THR A 74 5.93 -1.13 -10.40
C THR A 74 6.21 0.10 -9.54
N VAL A 75 7.45 0.25 -9.09
CA VAL A 75 7.90 1.46 -8.41
C VAL A 75 7.99 2.61 -9.41
N VAL A 76 7.34 3.72 -9.14
CA VAL A 76 7.37 4.91 -10.01
C VAL A 76 8.13 6.08 -9.40
N VAL A 77 8.20 6.16 -8.06
CA VAL A 77 9.00 7.15 -7.34
C VAL A 77 9.76 6.47 -6.21
N ALA A 78 11.05 6.76 -6.10
CA ALA A 78 11.92 6.33 -5.02
C ALA A 78 12.88 7.47 -4.66
N GLU A 79 12.36 8.47 -3.94
CA GLU A 79 13.06 9.69 -3.54
C GLU A 79 13.38 9.63 -2.04
N ARG A 80 14.50 9.00 -1.70
CA ARG A 80 14.95 8.88 -0.31
C ARG A 80 15.40 10.25 0.23
N PRO A 81 15.01 10.67 1.45
CA PRO A 81 14.16 9.93 2.40
C PRO A 81 12.68 10.33 2.34
N GLY A 82 12.22 11.08 1.33
CA GLY A 82 10.98 11.84 1.37
C GLY A 82 9.76 11.15 0.76
N ARG A 83 9.92 10.36 -0.31
CA ARG A 83 8.76 9.88 -1.07
C ARG A 83 8.99 8.53 -1.74
N PHE A 84 7.99 7.67 -1.62
CA PHE A 84 7.95 6.36 -2.27
C PHE A 84 6.57 6.15 -2.88
N VAL A 85 6.52 5.76 -4.17
CA VAL A 85 5.27 5.50 -4.89
C VAL A 85 5.40 4.24 -5.70
N PHE A 86 4.40 3.36 -5.63
CA PHE A 86 4.28 2.23 -6.54
C PHE A 86 2.85 2.06 -7.03
N GLU A 87 2.73 1.53 -8.23
CA GLU A 87 1.47 1.27 -8.93
C GLU A 87 1.19 -0.23 -8.96
N VAL A 88 -0.06 -0.61 -8.68
CA VAL A 88 -0.57 -1.97 -8.86
C VAL A 88 -1.20 -2.07 -10.23
N ARG A 89 -0.53 -2.75 -11.16
CA ARG A 89 -0.90 -2.83 -12.58
C ARG A 89 -1.28 -4.23 -13.07
N ARG A 90 -1.09 -5.24 -12.24
CA ARG A 90 -1.46 -6.63 -12.55
C ARG A 90 -2.09 -7.30 -11.34
N TRP A 91 -3.00 -8.22 -11.60
CA TRP A 91 -3.68 -8.99 -10.57
C TRP A 91 -3.86 -10.45 -11.00
N GLY A 92 -3.93 -11.39 -10.04
CA GLY A 92 -4.24 -12.79 -10.29
C GLY A 92 -4.22 -13.65 -9.04
N VAL A 93 -4.88 -14.80 -9.08
CA VAL A 93 -4.96 -15.72 -7.93
C VAL A 93 -3.64 -16.47 -7.74
N TRP A 94 -3.06 -17.03 -8.79
CA TRP A 94 -1.79 -17.77 -8.72
C TRP A 94 -0.59 -16.94 -9.16
N LYS A 95 -0.77 -16.17 -10.24
CA LYS A 95 0.21 -15.23 -10.79
C LYS A 95 -0.52 -13.96 -11.24
N PRO A 96 0.11 -12.78 -11.16
CA PRO A 96 -0.50 -11.52 -11.57
C PRO A 96 -0.49 -11.38 -13.10
N LEU A 97 -1.30 -12.16 -13.78
CA LEU A 97 -1.33 -12.22 -15.25
C LEU A 97 -2.29 -11.22 -15.90
N LEU A 98 -3.34 -10.80 -15.17
CA LEU A 98 -4.33 -9.85 -15.70
C LEU A 98 -3.79 -8.43 -15.65
N PRO A 99 -3.58 -7.77 -16.80
CA PRO A 99 -3.13 -6.38 -16.85
C PRO A 99 -4.31 -5.45 -16.53
N VAL A 100 -4.44 -5.07 -15.27
CA VAL A 100 -5.49 -4.17 -14.78
C VAL A 100 -4.89 -3.10 -13.89
N ALA A 101 -5.24 -1.84 -14.15
CA ALA A 101 -4.93 -0.75 -13.22
C ALA A 101 -5.85 -0.89 -12.00
N VAL A 102 -5.25 -1.12 -10.83
CA VAL A 102 -5.98 -1.33 -9.58
C VAL A 102 -5.85 -0.14 -8.67
N ALA A 103 -4.63 0.24 -8.32
CA ALA A 103 -4.36 1.29 -7.36
C ALA A 103 -2.95 1.84 -7.48
N THR A 104 -2.76 3.04 -6.98
CA THR A 104 -1.45 3.63 -6.67
C THR A 104 -1.34 3.83 -5.17
N TRP A 105 -0.19 3.48 -4.62
CA TRP A 105 0.14 3.68 -3.21
C TRP A 105 1.30 4.68 -3.11
N GLU A 106 1.14 5.67 -2.25
CA GLU A 106 2.15 6.69 -1.98
C GLU A 106 2.44 6.74 -0.49
N TYR A 107 3.73 6.78 -0.15
CA TYR A 107 4.25 7.05 1.18
C TYR A 107 5.07 8.33 1.16
N ARG A 108 4.79 9.23 2.09
CA ARG A 108 5.57 10.45 2.34
C ARG A 108 6.15 10.40 3.74
N PHE A 109 7.39 10.89 3.86
CA PHE A 109 8.14 10.90 5.09
C PHE A 109 8.61 12.33 5.34
N GLU A 110 8.09 12.97 6.38
CA GLU A 110 8.36 14.36 6.70
C GLU A 110 8.95 14.45 8.10
N GLU A 111 10.07 15.15 8.25
CA GLU A 111 10.63 15.45 9.57
C GLU A 111 9.68 16.39 10.33
N VAL A 112 9.33 16.02 11.55
CA VAL A 112 8.45 16.80 12.43
C VAL A 112 8.98 16.78 13.86
N ALA A 113 8.44 17.63 14.72
CA ALA A 113 8.70 17.52 16.15
C ALA A 113 8.26 16.14 16.65
N GLY A 114 9.18 15.38 17.26
CA GLY A 114 8.94 14.02 17.75
C GLY A 114 9.24 12.90 16.74
N GLY A 115 9.93 13.20 15.63
CA GLY A 115 10.43 12.21 14.67
C GLY A 115 9.95 12.42 13.24
N THR A 116 9.34 11.40 12.65
CA THR A 116 8.88 11.40 11.26
C THR A 116 7.37 11.23 11.18
N ARG A 117 6.70 12.11 10.43
CA ARG A 117 5.34 11.88 9.97
C ARG A 117 5.38 10.99 8.74
N ILE A 118 4.78 9.80 8.84
CA ILE A 118 4.55 8.89 7.72
C ILE A 118 3.11 9.08 7.26
N THR A 119 2.92 9.46 6.01
CA THR A 119 1.61 9.58 5.37
C THR A 119 1.47 8.49 4.33
N GLU A 120 0.45 7.65 4.46
CA GLU A 120 0.09 6.64 3.47
C GLU A 120 -1.15 7.08 2.71
N THR A 121 -1.09 7.07 1.38
CA THR A 121 -2.18 7.45 0.50
C THR A 121 -2.45 6.36 -0.52
N TRP A 122 -3.71 5.99 -0.64
CA TRP A 122 -4.23 5.11 -1.67
C TRP A 122 -5.01 5.90 -2.70
N TYR A 123 -4.74 5.63 -3.98
CA TYR A 123 -5.48 6.17 -5.12
C TYR A 123 -6.18 5.02 -5.86
N ASP A 124 -7.46 5.19 -6.19
CA ASP A 124 -8.24 4.25 -6.98
C ASP A 124 -8.00 4.47 -8.47
N ASP A 125 -7.22 3.60 -9.10
CA ASP A 125 -6.88 3.69 -10.53
C ASP A 125 -7.90 2.96 -11.43
N ARG A 126 -8.99 2.44 -10.86
CA ARG A 126 -10.05 1.76 -11.60
C ARG A 126 -11.04 2.73 -12.28
N ALA A 127 -10.63 3.96 -12.55
CA ALA A 127 -11.48 4.99 -13.16
C ALA A 127 -12.05 4.61 -14.55
N GLY A 128 -11.35 3.73 -15.27
CA GLY A 128 -11.83 3.17 -16.55
C GLY A 128 -12.79 1.98 -16.42
N TRP A 129 -13.08 1.52 -15.21
CA TRP A 129 -14.04 0.43 -15.01
C TRP A 129 -15.45 0.99 -15.00
N PRO A 130 -16.43 0.34 -15.70
CA PRO A 130 -17.84 0.69 -15.56
C PRO A 130 -18.25 0.65 -14.07
N ASP A 131 -19.07 1.61 -13.63
CA ASP A 131 -19.45 1.74 -12.21
C ASP A 131 -20.11 0.48 -11.64
N THR A 132 -20.94 -0.21 -12.43
CA THR A 132 -21.67 -1.40 -11.99
C THR A 132 -20.76 -2.60 -11.67
N PRO A 133 -19.80 -3.01 -12.54
CA PRO A 133 -18.82 -4.04 -12.21
C PRO A 133 -17.88 -3.65 -11.08
N ALA A 134 -17.48 -2.38 -10.98
CA ALA A 134 -16.62 -1.89 -9.91
C ALA A 134 -17.32 -1.97 -8.55
N LEU A 135 -18.56 -1.53 -8.44
CA LEU A 135 -19.38 -1.60 -7.23
C LEU A 135 -19.69 -3.06 -6.82
N TRP A 136 -19.92 -3.92 -7.79
CA TRP A 136 -20.17 -5.36 -7.52
C TRP A 136 -18.88 -6.03 -7.01
N PHE A 137 -17.74 -5.74 -7.62
CA PHE A 137 -16.44 -6.19 -7.15
C PHE A 137 -16.13 -5.66 -5.74
N ASP A 138 -16.40 -4.39 -5.48
CA ASP A 138 -16.23 -3.77 -4.17
C ASP A 138 -17.07 -4.47 -3.10
N ARG A 139 -18.33 -4.80 -3.43
CA ARG A 139 -19.25 -5.47 -2.51
C ARG A 139 -18.81 -6.89 -2.15
N ILE A 140 -18.24 -7.62 -3.12
CA ILE A 140 -17.67 -8.96 -2.90
C ILE A 140 -16.34 -8.86 -2.15
N ALA A 141 -15.45 -7.96 -2.58
CA ALA A 141 -14.11 -7.82 -2.02
C ALA A 141 -14.09 -7.23 -0.61
N THR A 142 -15.04 -6.36 -0.25
CA THR A 142 -15.05 -5.59 1.00
C THR A 142 -16.25 -5.89 1.92
N GLY A 143 -17.11 -6.82 1.53
CA GLY A 143 -18.39 -7.03 2.17
C GLY A 143 -19.38 -5.92 1.79
N LYS A 144 -20.12 -5.32 2.71
CA LYS A 144 -21.12 -4.27 2.43
C LYS A 144 -20.57 -2.85 2.40
N ARG A 145 -19.24 -2.65 2.57
CA ARG A 145 -18.59 -1.34 2.61
C ARG A 145 -18.00 -0.97 1.27
N GLY A 146 -17.95 0.31 0.94
CA GLY A 146 -17.22 0.78 -0.24
C GLY A 146 -15.71 0.55 -0.10
N PHE A 147 -15.01 0.40 -1.23
CA PHE A 147 -13.58 0.09 -1.23
C PHE A 147 -12.75 1.19 -0.54
N ALA A 148 -13.13 2.46 -0.70
CA ALA A 148 -12.48 3.58 -0.04
C ALA A 148 -12.60 3.52 1.49
N GLU A 149 -13.77 3.20 2.04
CA GLU A 149 -13.96 3.04 3.50
C GLU A 149 -13.18 1.84 4.04
N PHE A 150 -13.14 0.75 3.28
CA PHE A 150 -12.32 -0.41 3.58
C PHE A 150 -10.82 -0.04 3.63
N GLN A 151 -10.32 0.70 2.62
CA GLN A 151 -8.93 1.14 2.57
C GLN A 151 -8.58 2.12 3.70
N LYS A 152 -9.50 2.99 4.10
CA LYS A 152 -9.30 3.86 5.27
C LYS A 152 -8.99 3.05 6.54
N GLY A 153 -9.76 1.99 6.78
CA GLY A 153 -9.51 1.08 7.90
C GLY A 153 -8.19 0.31 7.77
N ASN A 154 -7.81 -0.09 6.56
CA ASN A 154 -6.54 -0.78 6.30
C ASN A 154 -5.34 0.15 6.53
N ILE A 155 -5.35 1.36 5.97
CA ILE A 155 -4.30 2.37 6.14
C ILE A 155 -4.09 2.65 7.63
N ARG A 156 -5.17 2.87 8.40
CA ARG A 156 -5.05 3.13 9.84
C ARG A 156 -4.35 1.98 10.57
N ARG A 157 -4.77 0.74 10.33
CA ARG A 157 -4.14 -0.44 10.94
C ARG A 157 -2.69 -0.63 10.51
N THR A 158 -2.39 -0.37 9.22
CA THR A 158 -1.02 -0.42 8.70
C THR A 158 -0.13 0.57 9.44
N LEU A 159 -0.54 1.83 9.53
CA LEU A 159 0.23 2.89 10.19
C LEU A 159 0.43 2.61 11.68
N GLU A 160 -0.59 2.12 12.39
CA GLU A 160 -0.49 1.77 13.82
C GLU A 160 0.50 0.63 14.06
N ARG A 161 0.47 -0.42 13.24
CA ARG A 161 1.44 -1.53 13.32
C ARG A 161 2.84 -1.07 12.95
N MET A 162 2.94 -0.26 11.90
CA MET A 162 4.22 0.32 11.47
C MET A 162 4.87 1.12 12.58
N LYS A 163 4.09 1.97 13.28
CA LYS A 163 4.57 2.71 14.46
C LYS A 163 5.07 1.77 15.54
N ALA A 164 4.30 0.77 15.93
CA ALA A 164 4.66 -0.20 16.97
C ALA A 164 5.96 -0.94 16.61
N GLU A 165 6.11 -1.39 15.37
CA GLU A 165 7.30 -2.13 14.90
C GLU A 165 8.54 -1.24 14.82
N LEU A 166 8.41 -0.03 14.25
CA LEU A 166 9.54 0.89 14.05
C LEU A 166 10.06 1.47 15.37
N GLU A 167 9.18 1.68 16.35
CA GLU A 167 9.60 2.19 17.67
C GLU A 167 10.15 1.10 18.59
N THR A 168 9.67 -0.15 18.48
CA THR A 168 10.21 -1.29 19.28
C THR A 168 11.57 -1.76 18.79
N GLY A 169 11.91 -1.59 17.52
CA GLY A 169 13.22 -1.93 16.96
C GLY A 169 14.39 -1.08 17.48
N ARG A 170 14.14 -0.12 18.40
CA ARG A 170 15.16 0.71 19.06
C ARG A 170 15.79 0.07 20.31
N GLU A 171 15.29 -1.06 20.75
CA GLU A 171 15.83 -1.72 21.97
C GLU A 171 17.00 -2.67 21.68
N PHE A 172 17.90 -2.30 20.71
CA PHE A 172 19.18 -3.01 20.52
C PHE A 172 20.34 -2.06 20.31
#